data_dda99721bb4fc74768d9a792e1162631
#
_entry.id   dda99721bb4fc74768d9a792e1162631
#
_cell.length_a   1.000
_cell.length_b   1.000
_cell.length_c   1.000
_cell.angle_alpha   90.00
_cell.angle_beta   90.00
_cell.angle_gamma   90.00
#
_symmetry.space_group_name_H-M   'P 1'
#
loop_
_entity.id
_entity.type
_entity.pdbx_description
1 polymer ?
#
loop_
_entity_poly.entity_id
_entity_poly.type
_entity_poly.pdbx_seq_one_letter_code
_entity_poly.pdbx_strand_id
1 'polypeptide(L)' 'MPRRIIDISVALRADIVSDPPGLEPKITYLDHHDTAPLIAGYMGVPVSALPEGEYCGLERVEMSTHNGTHLDAPWHY' A
#
# COMPACT_ATOMS: atom_id res chain seq x y z
N MET A 1 -25.64 14.97 -24.17
CA MET A 1 -24.35 15.59 -23.79
C MET A 1 -23.44 14.53 -23.20
N PRO A 2 -22.24 14.37 -23.72
CA PRO A 2 -21.29 13.45 -23.12
C PRO A 2 -20.89 13.96 -21.73
N ARG A 3 -20.79 13.05 -20.78
CA ARG A 3 -20.27 13.35 -19.45
C ARG A 3 -18.75 13.36 -19.50
N ARG A 4 -18.16 14.25 -18.75
CA ARG A 4 -16.72 14.25 -18.48
C ARG A 4 -16.49 13.95 -17.01
N ILE A 5 -15.60 13.03 -16.75
CA ILE A 5 -15.13 12.72 -15.40
C ILE A 5 -13.70 13.23 -15.29
N ILE A 6 -13.47 14.09 -14.31
CA ILE A 6 -12.16 14.67 -14.06
C ILE A 6 -11.68 14.16 -12.72
N ASP A 7 -10.53 13.46 -12.72
CA ASP A 7 -9.88 13.00 -11.51
C ASP A 7 -9.09 14.16 -10.91
N ILE A 8 -9.51 14.60 -9.72
CA ILE A 8 -8.84 15.67 -8.97
C ILE A 8 -8.04 15.12 -7.78
N SER A 9 -7.90 13.80 -7.68
CA SER A 9 -7.17 13.16 -6.61
C SER A 9 -5.65 13.26 -6.81
N VAL A 10 -4.92 13.20 -5.71
CA VAL A 10 -3.47 13.00 -5.72
C VAL A 10 -3.16 11.52 -5.58
N ALA A 11 -2.03 11.08 -6.13
CA ALA A 11 -1.57 9.71 -5.94
C ALA A 11 -1.24 9.46 -4.47
N LEU A 12 -1.57 8.28 -3.95
CA LEU A 12 -1.18 7.86 -2.60
C LEU A 12 0.27 7.37 -2.65
N ARG A 13 1.19 8.23 -2.28
CA ARG A 13 2.64 7.95 -2.32
C ARG A 13 3.30 8.64 -1.13
N ALA A 14 4.36 8.01 -0.60
CA ALA A 14 5.12 8.57 0.51
C ALA A 14 6.02 9.75 0.09
N ASP A 15 6.35 9.87 -1.20
CA ASP A 15 7.26 10.87 -1.74
C ASP A 15 6.55 12.11 -2.29
N ILE A 16 5.22 12.16 -2.24
CA ILE A 16 4.45 13.33 -2.64
C ILE A 16 4.15 14.19 -1.41
N VAL A 17 4.48 15.49 -1.51
CA VAL A 17 4.22 16.45 -0.43
C VAL A 17 2.76 16.92 -0.52
N SER A 18 1.83 16.08 -0.12
CA SER A 18 0.40 16.41 -0.07
C SER A 18 -0.14 16.45 1.36
N ASP A 19 0.62 15.94 2.31
CA ASP A 19 0.26 15.88 3.73
C ASP A 19 1.27 16.67 4.57
N PRO A 20 0.86 17.14 5.77
CA PRO A 20 1.80 17.83 6.67
C PRO A 20 2.97 16.93 7.04
N PRO A 21 4.16 17.52 7.30
CA PRO A 21 5.33 16.75 7.73
C PRO A 21 5.02 15.88 8.96
N GLY A 22 5.44 14.63 8.93
CA GLY A 22 5.18 13.65 9.99
C GLY A 22 3.85 12.93 9.87
N LEU A 23 2.96 13.36 8.97
CA LEU A 23 1.65 12.75 8.75
C LEU A 23 1.53 12.05 7.40
N GLU A 24 2.60 12.00 6.64
CA GLU A 24 2.66 11.29 5.36
C GLU A 24 2.46 9.78 5.55
N PRO A 25 1.89 9.09 4.55
CA PRO A 25 1.72 7.65 4.62
C PRO A 25 3.07 6.93 4.58
N LYS A 26 3.16 5.82 5.28
CA LYS A 26 4.29 4.89 5.20
C LYS A 26 3.92 3.76 4.26
N ILE A 27 4.72 3.56 3.22
CA ILE A 27 4.53 2.47 2.29
C ILE A 27 5.81 1.63 2.26
N THR A 28 5.68 0.36 2.63
CA THR A 28 6.77 -0.62 2.58
C THR A 28 6.54 -1.54 1.40
N TYR A 29 7.48 -1.59 0.48
CA TYR A 29 7.41 -2.44 -0.71
C TYR A 29 8.12 -3.75 -0.43
N LEU A 30 7.42 -4.86 -0.63
CA LEU A 30 7.94 -6.22 -0.44
C LEU A 30 7.93 -6.92 -1.80
N ASP A 31 9.09 -7.29 -2.30
CA ASP A 31 9.18 -7.99 -3.58
C ASP A 31 8.90 -9.50 -3.41
N HIS A 32 8.98 -10.24 -4.51
CA HIS A 32 8.71 -11.67 -4.55
C HIS A 32 9.65 -12.49 -3.67
N HIS A 33 10.86 -12.00 -3.44
CA HIS A 33 11.83 -12.65 -2.56
C HIS A 33 11.61 -12.31 -1.10
N ASP A 34 11.13 -11.08 -0.81
CA ASP A 34 10.84 -10.65 0.55
C ASP A 34 9.63 -11.39 1.15
N THR A 35 8.62 -11.66 0.32
CA THR A 35 7.40 -12.34 0.77
C THR A 35 7.55 -13.86 0.87
N ALA A 36 8.49 -14.45 0.14
CA ALA A 36 8.68 -15.89 0.13
C ALA A 36 8.93 -16.49 1.52
N PRO A 37 9.85 -15.96 2.37
CA PRO A 37 10.02 -16.45 3.73
C PRO A 37 8.78 -16.33 4.60
N LEU A 38 7.98 -15.29 4.38
CA LEU A 38 6.76 -15.04 5.17
C LEU A 38 5.72 -16.12 4.89
N ILE A 39 5.44 -16.43 3.63
CA ILE A 39 4.45 -17.44 3.28
C ILE A 39 4.97 -18.86 3.59
N ALA A 40 6.25 -19.10 3.36
CA ALA A 40 6.87 -20.38 3.68
C ALA A 40 6.79 -20.68 5.18
N GLY A 41 7.06 -19.68 6.02
CA GLY A 41 6.91 -19.79 7.47
C GLY A 41 5.47 -20.05 7.89
N TYR A 42 4.52 -19.38 7.27
CA TYR A 42 3.09 -19.59 7.53
C TYR A 42 2.63 -20.99 7.15
N MET A 43 3.11 -21.52 6.03
CA MET A 43 2.77 -22.85 5.54
C MET A 43 3.59 -23.97 6.22
N GLY A 44 4.64 -23.64 6.96
CA GLY A 44 5.50 -24.61 7.60
C GLY A 44 6.38 -25.38 6.61
N VAL A 45 6.76 -24.75 5.50
CA VAL A 45 7.62 -25.35 4.47
C VAL A 45 8.89 -24.51 4.27
N PRO A 46 9.97 -25.09 3.71
CA PRO A 46 11.14 -24.28 3.34
C PRO A 46 10.85 -23.42 2.11
N VAL A 47 11.56 -22.29 1.97
CA VAL A 47 11.44 -21.42 0.80
C VAL A 47 11.69 -22.18 -0.50
N SER A 48 12.58 -23.17 -0.49
CA SER A 48 12.86 -24.01 -1.66
C SER A 48 11.65 -24.81 -2.16
N ALA A 49 10.59 -24.95 -1.35
CA ALA A 49 9.34 -25.60 -1.77
C ALA A 49 8.45 -24.67 -2.63
N LEU A 50 8.75 -23.37 -2.64
CA LEU A 50 8.03 -22.41 -3.48
C LEU A 50 8.59 -22.41 -4.90
N PRO A 51 7.75 -22.19 -5.93
CA PRO A 51 8.24 -22.05 -7.31
C PRO A 51 9.31 -20.97 -7.40
N GLU A 52 10.52 -21.33 -7.84
CA GLU A 52 11.67 -20.44 -7.97
C GLU A 52 12.08 -19.75 -6.65
N GLY A 53 11.61 -20.21 -5.49
CA GLY A 53 11.86 -19.57 -4.20
C GLY A 53 11.18 -18.21 -4.06
N GLU A 54 10.10 -17.98 -4.79
CA GLU A 54 9.41 -16.68 -4.86
C GLU A 54 7.94 -16.82 -4.46
N TYR A 55 7.35 -15.69 -4.07
CA TYR A 55 5.91 -15.56 -3.84
C TYR A 55 5.43 -14.29 -4.54
N CYS A 56 4.54 -13.50 -3.94
CA CYS A 56 3.98 -12.31 -4.59
C CYS A 56 4.72 -11.03 -4.21
N GLY A 57 4.66 -10.03 -5.07
CA GLY A 57 4.95 -8.64 -4.67
C GLY A 57 3.77 -8.07 -3.91
N LEU A 58 4.06 -7.34 -2.83
CA LEU A 58 3.01 -6.70 -2.06
C LEU A 58 3.52 -5.42 -1.40
N GLU A 59 2.61 -4.54 -1.05
CA GLU A 59 2.91 -3.33 -0.29
C GLU A 59 2.19 -3.36 1.05
N ARG A 60 2.89 -2.90 2.08
CA ARG A 60 2.29 -2.65 3.39
C ARG A 60 2.13 -1.15 3.55
N VAL A 61 0.91 -0.71 3.86
CA VAL A 61 0.58 0.72 3.98
C VAL A 61 0.16 1.03 5.40
N GLU A 62 0.80 2.04 6.00
CA GLU A 62 0.39 2.64 7.25
C GLU A 62 0.01 4.08 6.97
N MET A 63 -1.25 4.45 7.20
CA MET A 63 -1.76 5.76 6.82
C MET A 63 -2.86 6.23 7.74
N SER A 64 -3.08 7.56 7.77
CA SER A 64 -4.30 8.15 8.29
C SER A 64 -5.38 8.15 7.20
N THR A 65 -6.64 8.06 7.60
CA THR A 65 -7.75 8.23 6.65
C THR A 65 -7.87 9.67 6.13
N HIS A 66 -7.08 10.60 6.69
CA HIS A 66 -6.98 11.98 6.21
C HIS A 66 -5.78 12.20 5.26
N ASN A 67 -5.06 11.13 4.88
CA ASN A 67 -3.99 11.25 3.90
C ASN A 67 -4.52 11.48 2.49
N GLY A 68 -3.85 12.36 1.75
CA GLY A 68 -4.18 12.64 0.35
C GLY A 68 -5.61 13.14 0.15
N THR A 69 -6.19 12.85 -1.01
CA THR A 69 -7.55 13.22 -1.34
C THR A 69 -8.53 12.27 -0.66
N HIS A 70 -9.46 12.81 0.12
CA HIS A 70 -10.39 12.01 0.91
C HIS A 70 -11.70 12.77 1.16
N LEU A 71 -12.69 12.06 1.70
CA LEU A 71 -13.97 12.59 2.14
C LEU A 71 -14.14 12.31 3.62
N ASP A 72 -14.44 13.33 4.41
CA ASP A 72 -14.68 13.16 5.85
C ASP A 72 -16.07 12.59 6.10
N ALA A 73 -16.13 11.47 6.81
CA ALA A 73 -17.38 10.91 7.32
C ALA A 73 -17.74 11.60 8.66
N PRO A 74 -19.01 11.47 9.13
CA PRO A 74 -19.43 12.10 10.40
C PRO A 74 -18.58 11.75 11.62
N TRP A 75 -17.89 10.61 11.62
CA TRP A 75 -16.97 10.22 12.68
C TRP A 75 -15.86 11.25 12.93
N HIS A 76 -15.50 12.04 11.91
CA HIS A 76 -14.36 12.97 11.98
C HIS A 76 -14.77 14.39 12.40
N TYR A 77 -16.05 14.63 12.66
CA TYR A 77 -16.54 15.95 13.11
C TYR A 77 -17.72 15.90 14.05
#